data_fdce15afad48195f97ac460b98d440d3
#
_entry.id   fdce15afad48195f97ac460b98d440d3
#
_cell.length_a   1.000
_cell.length_b   1.000
_cell.length_c   1.000
_cell.angle_alpha   90.00
_cell.angle_beta   90.00
_cell.angle_gamma   90.00
#
_symmetry.space_group_name_H-M   'P 1'
#
loop_
_entity.id
_entity.type
_entity.pdbx_description
1 polymer ?
#
loop_
_entity_poly.entity_id
_entity_poly.type
_entity_poly.pdbx_seq_one_letter_code
_entity_poly.pdbx_strand_id
1 'polypeptide(L)'
;MLKRTAHAAIAVALASGALVATATTAGATGDIRTVRTDKGVVRGAADGSVLTFEGIPYAAPPVGDRRWAPTAPAARWRGVRDATRPGHACPQTGVVPPVGPRSDTEDCLTVNVTAPGAGSSRPRPVMVYLHGGDHTDGEGAMNGAARLAADGDVVVVTVNYRLGALGYLAHPALEKKGAESGNYGFLDQQAALRWVRHNAAAFGGDPANVTLFGQSAGATSACAHLVAPTSAGLFDRVVLQSGACTRDDATTSRAEALRQGVRTARDIEATHHIDDWRTASPAQLVHPFGTGPHYGPVYGGKLLPRTPRQAFATGRFHKVPVLQGMTRDENLARVYGMELAKRQATGDPHATLDKDDYRAGLDAAFGAGKAGAVAAEYPIAAHHDSPALALGAALSDGDHGRATVTNGLALARHTRTYTYEFADDPTPWYADPTYTEPSFPAGATHTFELPYLFDLAAYQPLDARQRALSAAMIDIWTDFARTGRAPWKPTTESALNARSLASGPGGIRPVDLAKEHHYPFWKSLG
;
A
#
# COMPACT_ATOMS: atom_id res chain seq x y z
N MET A 1 8.21 61.27 14.98
CA MET A 1 9.53 61.44 14.38
C MET A 1 9.96 60.12 13.75
N LEU A 2 9.95 60.07 12.44
CA LEU A 2 10.34 58.91 11.61
C LEU A 2 11.86 58.74 11.63
N LYS A 3 12.33 57.49 11.74
CA LYS A 3 13.63 57.11 11.16
C LYS A 3 13.46 55.83 10.36
N ARG A 4 13.56 55.97 9.06
CA ARG A 4 13.75 54.92 8.07
C ARG A 4 15.21 54.47 8.14
N THR A 5 15.45 53.17 8.20
CA THR A 5 16.76 52.58 7.94
C THR A 5 16.69 51.78 6.65
N ALA A 6 17.54 52.16 5.71
CA ALA A 6 17.69 51.57 4.38
C ALA A 6 18.42 50.24 4.45
N HIS A 7 17.93 49.23 3.67
CA HIS A 7 18.65 48.01 3.42
C HIS A 7 19.50 48.16 2.15
N ALA A 8 20.81 48.03 2.33
CA ALA A 8 21.75 47.97 1.19
C ALA A 8 21.76 46.52 0.64
N ALA A 9 21.41 46.40 -0.64
CA ALA A 9 21.57 45.18 -1.38
C ALA A 9 23.01 45.08 -1.90
N ILE A 10 23.73 44.04 -1.52
CA ILE A 10 25.03 43.70 -2.11
C ILE A 10 24.78 42.74 -3.28
N ALA A 11 24.98 43.25 -4.51
CA ALA A 11 25.00 42.43 -5.71
C ALA A 11 26.41 41.84 -5.88
N VAL A 12 26.54 40.53 -5.76
CA VAL A 12 27.73 39.77 -6.13
C VAL A 12 27.54 39.27 -7.57
N ALA A 13 28.29 39.85 -8.49
CA ALA A 13 28.36 39.37 -9.86
C ALA A 13 29.31 38.17 -9.94
N LEU A 14 28.77 36.98 -10.15
CA LEU A 14 29.55 35.79 -10.50
C LEU A 14 29.56 35.64 -12.02
N ALA A 15 30.73 35.79 -12.59
CA ALA A 15 31.01 35.48 -13.98
C ALA A 15 30.89 33.99 -14.24
N SER A 16 29.87 33.59 -14.99
CA SER A 16 29.64 32.18 -15.37
C SER A 16 30.42 31.90 -16.65
N GLY A 17 31.54 31.19 -16.53
CA GLY A 17 32.15 30.49 -17.65
C GLY A 17 31.28 29.30 -18.04
N ALA A 18 30.61 29.36 -19.19
CA ALA A 18 29.84 28.27 -19.74
C ALA A 18 30.78 27.20 -20.31
N LEU A 19 31.07 26.14 -19.54
CA LEU A 19 31.50 24.88 -20.15
C LEU A 19 30.24 24.17 -20.67
N VAL A 20 30.10 24.21 -22.01
CA VAL A 20 29.12 23.33 -22.69
C VAL A 20 29.69 21.92 -22.64
N ALA A 21 29.33 21.18 -21.59
CA ALA A 21 29.46 19.74 -21.60
C ALA A 21 28.36 19.19 -22.50
N THR A 22 28.70 18.77 -23.70
CA THR A 22 27.85 17.93 -24.54
C THR A 22 27.68 16.61 -23.83
N ALA A 23 26.62 16.50 -23.02
CA ALA A 23 26.15 15.21 -22.55
C ALA A 23 25.63 14.45 -23.77
N THR A 24 26.47 13.57 -24.31
CA THR A 24 26.01 12.48 -25.16
C THR A 24 25.11 11.61 -24.27
N THR A 25 23.80 11.82 -24.37
CA THR A 25 22.83 10.84 -23.91
C THR A 25 23.07 9.58 -24.74
N ALA A 26 23.81 8.63 -24.15
CA ALA A 26 23.79 7.26 -24.62
C ALA A 26 22.33 6.80 -24.41
N GLY A 27 21.52 6.94 -25.44
CA GLY A 27 20.20 6.33 -25.49
C GLY A 27 20.45 4.82 -25.35
N ALA A 28 19.99 4.25 -24.27
CA ALA A 28 19.86 2.81 -24.16
C ALA A 28 18.99 2.36 -25.34
N THR A 29 19.60 1.78 -26.36
CA THR A 29 18.91 1.09 -27.45
C THR A 29 18.44 -0.27 -26.89
N GLY A 30 17.53 -0.23 -25.93
CA GLY A 30 16.82 -1.40 -25.47
C GLY A 30 16.00 -1.98 -26.61
N ASP A 31 16.00 -3.31 -26.75
CA ASP A 31 15.21 -4.00 -27.76
C ASP A 31 13.73 -3.67 -27.55
N ILE A 32 13.19 -2.82 -28.43
CA ILE A 32 11.83 -2.29 -28.33
C ILE A 32 10.85 -3.39 -28.75
N ARG A 33 9.98 -3.81 -27.81
CA ARG A 33 8.95 -4.81 -28.09
C ARG A 33 7.56 -4.21 -28.12
N THR A 34 6.75 -4.69 -29.05
CA THR A 34 5.35 -4.29 -29.17
C THR A 34 4.43 -5.45 -28.78
N VAL A 35 3.39 -5.12 -28.01
CA VAL A 35 2.36 -6.06 -27.57
C VAL A 35 0.98 -5.53 -27.97
N ARG A 36 0.11 -6.40 -28.43
CA ARG A 36 -1.28 -6.05 -28.79
C ARG A 36 -2.20 -6.32 -27.61
N THR A 37 -2.78 -5.27 -27.06
CA THR A 37 -3.86 -5.34 -26.07
C THR A 37 -5.24 -5.31 -26.75
N ASP A 38 -6.31 -5.49 -25.98
CA ASP A 38 -7.70 -5.37 -26.46
C ASP A 38 -8.07 -3.96 -26.93
N LYS A 39 -7.30 -2.93 -26.52
CA LYS A 39 -7.54 -1.52 -26.89
C LYS A 39 -6.62 -1.02 -28.00
N GLY A 40 -5.46 -1.62 -28.20
CA GLY A 40 -4.49 -1.22 -29.24
C GLY A 40 -3.11 -1.81 -28.99
N VAL A 41 -2.14 -1.40 -29.78
CA VAL A 41 -0.74 -1.84 -29.66
C VAL A 41 -0.01 -0.92 -28.68
N VAL A 42 0.79 -1.50 -27.80
CA VAL A 42 1.71 -0.79 -26.89
C VAL A 42 3.14 -1.14 -27.21
N ARG A 43 4.05 -0.20 -27.03
CA ARG A 43 5.50 -0.36 -27.17
C ARG A 43 6.14 -0.19 -25.81
N GLY A 44 6.77 -1.25 -25.29
CA GLY A 44 7.53 -1.25 -24.06
C GLY A 44 9.03 -1.18 -24.28
N ALA A 45 9.78 -1.26 -23.21
CA ALA A 45 11.24 -1.29 -23.17
C ALA A 45 11.76 -2.62 -22.63
N ALA A 46 12.98 -3.01 -23.04
CA ALA A 46 13.73 -4.05 -22.36
C ALA A 46 14.63 -3.38 -21.31
N ASP A 47 14.63 -3.91 -20.11
CA ASP A 47 15.51 -3.50 -19.03
C ASP A 47 16.16 -4.76 -18.41
N GLY A 48 17.42 -5.00 -18.74
CA GLY A 48 18.12 -6.21 -18.34
C GLY A 48 17.39 -7.48 -18.77
N SER A 49 16.96 -8.27 -17.80
CA SER A 49 16.26 -9.56 -18.00
C SER A 49 14.75 -9.45 -18.15
N VAL A 50 14.17 -8.24 -18.09
CA VAL A 50 12.73 -8.02 -18.12
C VAL A 50 12.29 -7.12 -19.29
N LEU A 51 11.03 -7.22 -19.62
CA LEU A 51 10.29 -6.30 -20.49
C LEU A 51 9.34 -5.49 -19.62
N THR A 52 9.38 -4.17 -19.75
CA THR A 52 8.50 -3.26 -19.04
C THR A 52 7.56 -2.55 -20.02
N PHE A 53 6.30 -2.47 -19.63
CA PHE A 53 5.25 -1.72 -20.34
C PHE A 53 4.53 -0.88 -19.31
N GLU A 54 4.70 0.43 -19.35
CA GLU A 54 4.27 1.34 -18.32
C GLU A 54 3.21 2.33 -18.82
N GLY A 55 2.34 2.82 -17.94
CA GLY A 55 1.35 3.82 -18.28
C GLY A 55 0.26 3.34 -19.27
N ILE A 56 -0.08 2.04 -19.26
CA ILE A 56 -1.13 1.49 -20.13
C ILE A 56 -2.51 1.82 -19.55
N PRO A 57 -3.37 2.58 -20.25
CA PRO A 57 -4.71 2.89 -19.76
C PRO A 57 -5.58 1.62 -19.71
N TYR A 58 -6.11 1.29 -18.54
CA TYR A 58 -7.10 0.24 -18.37
C TYR A 58 -8.54 0.77 -18.33
N ALA A 59 -8.70 2.07 -18.08
CA ALA A 59 -9.96 2.78 -17.99
C ALA A 59 -9.89 4.15 -18.68
N ALA A 60 -11.04 4.76 -18.93
CA ALA A 60 -11.12 6.15 -19.37
C ALA A 60 -10.72 7.10 -18.23
N PRO A 61 -10.06 8.24 -18.52
CA PRO A 61 -9.74 9.24 -17.51
C PRO A 61 -10.96 9.67 -16.71
N PRO A 62 -10.91 9.67 -15.37
CA PRO A 62 -12.04 10.06 -14.51
C PRO A 62 -12.14 11.59 -14.34
N VAL A 63 -12.11 12.33 -15.45
CA VAL A 63 -12.11 13.80 -15.49
C VAL A 63 -13.48 14.37 -15.87
N GLY A 64 -13.78 15.59 -15.47
CA GLY A 64 -15.03 16.27 -15.76
C GLY A 64 -16.25 15.47 -15.26
N ASP A 65 -17.21 15.18 -16.12
CA ASP A 65 -18.43 14.42 -15.75
C ASP A 65 -18.16 12.99 -15.28
N ARG A 66 -16.94 12.47 -15.47
CA ARG A 66 -16.51 11.16 -14.96
C ARG A 66 -15.87 11.24 -13.57
N ARG A 67 -15.57 12.42 -13.05
CA ARG A 67 -15.20 12.58 -11.65
C ARG A 67 -16.37 12.08 -10.78
N TRP A 68 -16.07 11.29 -9.77
CA TRP A 68 -17.08 10.62 -8.91
C TRP A 68 -18.15 9.81 -9.69
N ALA A 69 -17.76 9.24 -10.81
CA ALA A 69 -18.57 8.29 -11.56
C ALA A 69 -17.92 6.89 -11.54
N PRO A 70 -18.71 5.83 -11.76
CA PRO A 70 -18.16 4.48 -11.95
C PRO A 70 -17.13 4.45 -13.07
N THR A 71 -16.14 3.57 -12.93
CA THR A 71 -15.05 3.41 -13.88
C THR A 71 -15.57 3.05 -15.28
N ALA A 72 -15.23 3.86 -16.27
CA ALA A 72 -15.61 3.68 -17.65
C ALA A 72 -14.51 2.97 -18.46
N PRO A 73 -14.83 2.18 -19.51
CA PRO A 73 -13.84 1.50 -20.35
C PRO A 73 -12.90 2.49 -21.06
N ALA A 74 -11.62 2.13 -21.16
CA ALA A 74 -10.67 2.88 -21.96
C ALA A 74 -11.07 2.93 -23.44
N ALA A 75 -10.80 4.05 -24.10
CA ALA A 75 -10.98 4.18 -25.54
C ALA A 75 -9.95 3.29 -26.29
N ARG A 76 -10.33 2.78 -27.47
CA ARG A 76 -9.38 2.16 -28.38
C ARG A 76 -8.49 3.22 -29.03
N TRP A 77 -7.23 2.89 -29.26
CA TRP A 77 -6.31 3.74 -29.99
C TRP A 77 -5.82 3.10 -31.29
N ARG A 78 -5.45 3.96 -32.24
CA ARG A 78 -4.80 3.56 -33.50
C ARG A 78 -3.28 3.73 -33.37
N GLY A 79 -2.54 2.96 -34.17
CA GLY A 79 -1.08 3.00 -34.13
C GLY A 79 -0.49 2.33 -32.87
N VAL A 80 0.75 2.68 -32.58
CA VAL A 80 1.50 2.14 -31.44
C VAL A 80 1.57 3.20 -30.35
N ARG A 81 1.03 2.90 -29.16
CA ARG A 81 1.14 3.76 -27.99
C ARG A 81 2.48 3.51 -27.32
N ASP A 82 3.18 4.57 -26.97
CA ASP A 82 4.38 4.50 -26.15
C ASP A 82 4.01 4.11 -24.71
N ALA A 83 4.61 3.04 -24.24
CA ALA A 83 4.47 2.50 -22.89
C ALA A 83 5.85 2.27 -22.26
N THR A 84 6.81 3.16 -22.54
CA THR A 84 8.18 3.13 -21.98
C THR A 84 8.34 4.02 -20.76
N ARG A 85 7.26 4.67 -20.32
CA ARG A 85 7.25 5.55 -19.15
C ARG A 85 5.97 5.35 -18.35
N PRO A 86 6.03 5.48 -17.02
CA PRO A 86 4.83 5.42 -16.17
C PRO A 86 3.78 6.46 -16.58
N GLY A 87 2.52 6.14 -16.31
CA GLY A 87 1.45 7.13 -16.31
C GLY A 87 1.57 8.06 -15.09
N HIS A 88 0.72 9.07 -15.05
CA HIS A 88 0.66 9.96 -13.88
C HIS A 88 0.15 9.22 -12.65
N ALA A 89 0.69 9.54 -11.48
CA ALA A 89 0.07 9.20 -10.21
C ALA A 89 -1.31 9.87 -10.10
N CYS A 90 -2.24 9.24 -9.39
CA CYS A 90 -3.52 9.89 -9.07
C CYS A 90 -3.31 11.07 -8.12
N PRO A 91 -4.25 12.05 -8.05
CA PRO A 91 -4.08 13.24 -7.22
C PRO A 91 -3.76 12.88 -5.77
N GLN A 92 -2.66 13.44 -5.29
CA GLN A 92 -2.11 13.20 -3.96
C GLN A 92 -1.10 14.31 -3.61
N THR A 93 -0.84 14.53 -2.33
CA THR A 93 0.11 15.56 -1.92
C THR A 93 1.57 15.17 -2.12
N GLY A 94 1.84 13.89 -2.22
CA GLY A 94 3.19 13.33 -2.23
C GLY A 94 3.88 13.61 -0.91
N VAL A 95 4.15 12.60 -0.16
CA VAL A 95 4.83 12.73 1.13
C VAL A 95 5.78 11.56 1.28
N VAL A 96 6.84 11.79 2.02
CA VAL A 96 7.76 10.79 2.59
C VAL A 96 7.82 9.48 1.82
N PRO A 97 8.96 9.11 1.27
CA PRO A 97 9.13 7.77 0.72
C PRO A 97 8.66 6.68 1.71
N PRO A 98 7.98 5.63 1.22
CA PRO A 98 7.82 5.25 -0.19
C PRO A 98 6.44 5.56 -0.79
N VAL A 99 5.84 6.72 -0.58
CA VAL A 99 4.38 6.93 -0.76
C VAL A 99 3.99 7.75 -2.01
N GLY A 100 4.80 7.85 -3.02
CA GLY A 100 4.44 8.44 -4.31
C GLY A 100 4.70 9.94 -4.46
N PRO A 101 4.80 10.41 -5.70
CA PRO A 101 5.07 11.81 -6.02
C PRO A 101 3.80 12.65 -5.85
N ARG A 102 3.96 13.95 -5.58
CA ARG A 102 2.85 14.90 -5.71
C ARG A 102 2.22 14.83 -7.11
N SER A 103 0.91 14.81 -7.17
CA SER A 103 0.16 14.87 -8.43
C SER A 103 -1.18 15.60 -8.24
N ASP A 104 -1.54 16.38 -9.26
CA ASP A 104 -2.85 17.01 -9.39
C ASP A 104 -3.61 16.46 -10.62
N THR A 105 -3.12 15.38 -11.24
CA THR A 105 -3.62 14.83 -12.51
C THR A 105 -4.64 13.72 -12.27
N GLU A 106 -5.88 13.94 -12.68
CA GLU A 106 -6.94 12.91 -12.61
C GLU A 106 -6.85 11.86 -13.72
N ASP A 107 -6.16 12.13 -14.85
CA ASP A 107 -5.88 11.11 -15.88
C ASP A 107 -4.75 10.18 -15.43
N CYS A 108 -5.09 9.25 -14.55
CA CYS A 108 -4.13 8.43 -13.82
C CYS A 108 -4.44 6.91 -13.84
N LEU A 109 -5.55 6.49 -14.46
CA LEU A 109 -6.01 5.09 -14.41
C LEU A 109 -5.22 4.21 -15.37
N THR A 110 -3.99 3.91 -14.99
CA THR A 110 -3.04 3.12 -15.77
C THR A 110 -2.52 1.92 -14.98
N VAL A 111 -2.02 0.93 -15.71
CA VAL A 111 -1.25 -0.20 -15.19
C VAL A 111 0.15 -0.19 -15.78
N ASN A 112 1.09 -0.76 -15.02
CA ASN A 112 2.42 -1.11 -15.51
C ASN A 112 2.53 -2.64 -15.50
N VAL A 113 3.15 -3.19 -16.54
CA VAL A 113 3.38 -4.64 -16.69
C VAL A 113 4.87 -4.89 -16.78
N THR A 114 5.40 -5.74 -15.90
CA THR A 114 6.78 -6.23 -15.93
C THR A 114 6.74 -7.73 -16.17
N ALA A 115 7.39 -8.19 -17.23
CA ALA A 115 7.42 -9.59 -17.62
C ALA A 115 8.87 -10.04 -17.87
N PRO A 116 9.24 -11.30 -17.59
CA PRO A 116 10.57 -11.82 -17.94
C PRO A 116 10.81 -11.72 -19.45
N GLY A 117 11.99 -11.22 -19.84
CA GLY A 117 12.37 -10.99 -21.24
C GLY A 117 12.57 -12.25 -22.05
N ALA A 118 13.01 -13.34 -21.42
CA ALA A 118 13.16 -14.64 -22.08
C ALA A 118 11.79 -15.28 -22.33
N GLY A 119 11.59 -15.82 -23.53
CA GLY A 119 10.39 -16.56 -23.88
C GLY A 119 10.24 -17.80 -22.98
N SER A 120 9.03 -18.02 -22.46
CA SER A 120 8.67 -19.26 -21.79
C SER A 120 7.81 -20.11 -22.73
N SER A 121 7.99 -21.42 -22.66
CA SER A 121 7.13 -22.37 -23.36
C SER A 121 5.75 -22.53 -22.69
N ARG A 122 5.58 -21.99 -21.48
CA ARG A 122 4.34 -22.05 -20.69
C ARG A 122 3.92 -20.65 -20.25
N PRO A 123 2.60 -20.35 -20.20
CA PRO A 123 2.10 -19.13 -19.61
C PRO A 123 2.54 -19.01 -18.13
N ARG A 124 2.95 -17.80 -17.71
CA ARG A 124 3.44 -17.51 -16.36
C ARG A 124 2.31 -17.11 -15.43
N PRO A 125 2.39 -17.41 -14.13
CA PRO A 125 1.48 -16.81 -13.15
C PRO A 125 1.51 -15.28 -13.27
N VAL A 126 0.37 -14.64 -13.03
CA VAL A 126 0.24 -13.18 -13.01
C VAL A 126 0.03 -12.72 -11.58
N MET A 127 0.82 -11.77 -11.15
CA MET A 127 0.70 -11.15 -9.84
C MET A 127 0.28 -9.68 -10.00
N VAL A 128 -0.89 -9.32 -9.45
CA VAL A 128 -1.46 -7.96 -9.55
C VAL A 128 -1.30 -7.26 -8.23
N TYR A 129 -0.50 -6.21 -8.19
CA TYR A 129 -0.18 -5.46 -6.98
C TYR A 129 -1.06 -4.22 -6.83
N LEU A 130 -1.68 -4.10 -5.65
CA LEU A 130 -2.34 -2.89 -5.19
C LEU A 130 -1.43 -2.21 -4.15
N HIS A 131 -0.99 -1.00 -4.46
CA HIS A 131 -0.12 -0.24 -3.56
C HIS A 131 -0.84 0.18 -2.27
N GLY A 132 -0.06 0.43 -1.21
CA GLY A 132 -0.50 1.03 0.04
C GLY A 132 -0.60 2.55 -0.03
N GLY A 133 -0.55 3.21 1.14
CA GLY A 133 -0.61 4.67 1.26
C GLY A 133 -1.97 5.16 1.75
N ASP A 134 -2.61 4.42 2.64
CA ASP A 134 -3.87 4.78 3.34
C ASP A 134 -5.03 5.19 2.41
N HIS A 135 -5.03 4.71 1.16
CA HIS A 135 -5.95 5.11 0.09
C HIS A 135 -5.93 6.61 -0.24
N THR A 136 -4.98 7.36 0.24
CA THR A 136 -4.77 8.79 -0.02
C THR A 136 -3.59 9.07 -0.91
N ASP A 137 -2.59 8.22 -0.86
CA ASP A 137 -1.31 8.36 -1.57
C ASP A 137 -0.86 7.02 -2.16
N GLY A 138 0.18 7.06 -3.00
CA GLY A 138 0.77 5.90 -3.63
C GLY A 138 0.56 5.83 -5.14
N GLU A 139 1.38 5.02 -5.79
CA GLU A 139 1.28 4.74 -7.22
C GLU A 139 1.90 3.38 -7.57
N GLY A 140 1.48 2.81 -8.69
CA GLY A 140 2.01 1.53 -9.16
C GLY A 140 3.47 1.60 -9.59
N ALA A 141 3.92 2.72 -10.14
CA ALA A 141 5.28 2.88 -10.68
C ALA A 141 6.38 2.90 -9.60
N MET A 142 6.04 3.26 -8.37
CA MET A 142 7.00 3.21 -7.26
C MET A 142 7.53 1.80 -6.98
N ASN A 143 6.76 0.79 -7.28
CA ASN A 143 7.08 -0.59 -6.99
C ASN A 143 7.76 -1.23 -8.21
N GLY A 144 9.07 -0.96 -8.40
CA GLY A 144 9.88 -1.59 -9.43
C GLY A 144 9.84 -3.11 -9.31
N ALA A 145 9.23 -3.78 -10.29
CA ALA A 145 8.96 -5.21 -10.20
C ALA A 145 9.96 -6.09 -10.98
N ALA A 146 11.11 -5.53 -11.40
CA ALA A 146 12.04 -6.23 -12.28
C ALA A 146 12.58 -7.50 -11.62
N ARG A 147 13.04 -7.41 -10.36
CA ARG A 147 13.57 -8.56 -9.62
C ARG A 147 12.50 -9.61 -9.34
N LEU A 148 11.32 -9.19 -8.84
CA LEU A 148 10.21 -10.11 -8.58
C LEU A 148 9.78 -10.84 -9.86
N ALA A 149 9.74 -10.15 -11.01
CA ALA A 149 9.37 -10.75 -12.27
C ALA A 149 10.46 -11.70 -12.82
N ALA A 150 11.72 -11.26 -12.80
CA ALA A 150 12.84 -12.03 -13.36
C ALA A 150 13.15 -13.28 -12.54
N ASP A 151 13.38 -13.11 -11.22
CA ASP A 151 13.78 -14.20 -10.34
C ASP A 151 12.62 -15.14 -10.07
N GLY A 152 11.43 -14.58 -9.97
CA GLY A 152 10.20 -15.35 -9.73
C GLY A 152 9.59 -15.99 -10.98
N ASP A 153 10.04 -15.70 -12.19
CA ASP A 153 9.44 -16.14 -13.46
C ASP A 153 7.91 -15.93 -13.49
N VAL A 154 7.47 -14.71 -13.17
CA VAL A 154 6.07 -14.27 -13.12
C VAL A 154 5.86 -12.98 -13.91
N VAL A 155 4.63 -12.73 -14.36
CA VAL A 155 4.23 -11.42 -14.87
C VAL A 155 3.68 -10.61 -13.71
N VAL A 156 4.26 -9.43 -13.45
CA VAL A 156 3.80 -8.51 -12.40
C VAL A 156 3.07 -7.34 -13.03
N VAL A 157 1.90 -7.02 -12.48
CA VAL A 157 1.10 -5.85 -12.88
C VAL A 157 0.90 -4.96 -11.68
N THR A 158 1.37 -3.71 -11.74
CA THR A 158 1.11 -2.70 -10.71
C THR A 158 0.02 -1.72 -11.20
N VAL A 159 -0.84 -1.28 -10.28
CA VAL A 159 -2.09 -0.61 -10.62
C VAL A 159 -2.18 0.76 -9.96
N ASN A 160 -2.48 1.82 -10.74
CA ASN A 160 -2.96 3.08 -10.20
C ASN A 160 -4.49 3.04 -10.08
N TYR A 161 -5.04 3.60 -9.02
CA TYR A 161 -6.48 3.71 -8.76
C TYR A 161 -6.78 5.03 -8.06
N ARG A 162 -8.01 5.55 -8.19
CA ARG A 162 -8.39 6.82 -7.54
C ARG A 162 -8.25 6.75 -6.03
N LEU A 163 -7.75 7.84 -5.46
CA LEU A 163 -7.37 7.99 -4.05
C LEU A 163 -8.20 9.07 -3.36
N GLY A 164 -8.13 9.10 -2.04
CA GLY A 164 -8.70 10.15 -1.20
C GLY A 164 -10.17 10.44 -1.50
N ALA A 165 -10.53 11.71 -1.49
CA ALA A 165 -11.88 12.17 -1.81
C ALA A 165 -12.32 11.81 -3.24
N LEU A 166 -11.38 11.79 -4.20
CA LEU A 166 -11.69 11.44 -5.60
C LEU A 166 -12.01 9.94 -5.76
N GLY A 167 -11.45 9.09 -4.91
CA GLY A 167 -11.65 7.63 -4.93
C GLY A 167 -12.74 7.12 -4.01
N TYR A 168 -12.95 7.77 -2.86
CA TYR A 168 -13.74 7.17 -1.78
C TYR A 168 -14.75 8.10 -1.09
N LEU A 169 -14.92 9.34 -1.56
CA LEU A 169 -15.94 10.23 -0.99
C LEU A 169 -17.34 9.71 -1.25
N ALA A 170 -18.07 9.38 -0.18
CA ALA A 170 -19.49 9.07 -0.22
C ALA A 170 -20.31 10.32 0.13
N HIS A 171 -21.19 10.77 -0.77
CA HIS A 171 -22.00 11.95 -0.52
C HIS A 171 -23.38 11.80 -1.16
N PRO A 172 -24.49 12.20 -0.49
CA PRO A 172 -25.84 12.07 -1.06
C PRO A 172 -26.02 12.75 -2.42
N ALA A 173 -25.37 13.90 -2.66
CA ALA A 173 -25.43 14.62 -3.94
C ALA A 173 -24.74 13.87 -5.11
N LEU A 174 -23.89 12.89 -4.83
CA LEU A 174 -23.25 12.04 -5.84
C LEU A 174 -24.06 10.79 -6.17
N GLU A 175 -25.13 10.52 -5.39
CA GLU A 175 -25.94 9.33 -5.59
C GLU A 175 -26.95 9.56 -6.70
N LYS A 176 -26.74 8.89 -7.82
CA LYS A 176 -27.70 8.82 -8.90
C LYS A 176 -28.60 7.59 -8.71
N LYS A 177 -29.80 7.58 -9.30
CA LYS A 177 -30.75 6.46 -9.21
C LYS A 177 -30.08 5.13 -9.56
N GLY A 178 -29.92 4.28 -8.54
CA GLY A 178 -29.30 2.96 -8.68
C GLY A 178 -27.78 2.89 -8.52
N ALA A 179 -27.06 4.03 -8.43
CA ALA A 179 -25.61 4.09 -8.17
C ALA A 179 -25.33 4.57 -6.74
N GLU A 180 -24.34 3.96 -6.09
CA GLU A 180 -23.86 4.31 -4.75
C GLU A 180 -22.54 5.05 -4.87
N SER A 181 -22.35 6.11 -4.07
CA SER A 181 -21.09 6.85 -3.95
C SER A 181 -20.13 6.18 -2.97
N GLY A 182 -18.84 6.51 -3.04
CA GLY A 182 -17.85 6.16 -2.03
C GLY A 182 -16.91 4.98 -2.34
N ASN A 183 -17.00 4.35 -3.48
CA ASN A 183 -16.15 3.19 -3.82
C ASN A 183 -15.55 3.29 -5.24
N TYR A 184 -15.25 4.49 -5.71
CA TYR A 184 -14.78 4.67 -7.09
C TYR A 184 -13.39 4.08 -7.31
N GLY A 185 -12.46 4.25 -6.35
CA GLY A 185 -11.14 3.63 -6.39
C GLY A 185 -11.21 2.10 -6.37
N PHE A 186 -12.14 1.53 -5.60
CA PHE A 186 -12.38 0.09 -5.61
C PHE A 186 -12.93 -0.42 -6.97
N LEU A 187 -13.80 0.35 -7.61
CA LEU A 187 -14.28 0.05 -8.97
C LEU A 187 -13.15 0.13 -10.01
N ASP A 188 -12.19 1.04 -9.82
CA ASP A 188 -10.99 1.14 -10.66
C ASP A 188 -10.14 -0.13 -10.53
N GLN A 189 -9.91 -0.61 -9.31
CA GLN A 189 -9.18 -1.86 -9.06
C GLN A 189 -9.88 -3.05 -9.72
N GLN A 190 -11.20 -3.14 -9.66
CA GLN A 190 -11.96 -4.18 -10.38
C GLN A 190 -11.81 -4.06 -11.91
N ALA A 191 -11.76 -2.83 -12.44
CA ALA A 191 -11.55 -2.61 -13.87
C ALA A 191 -10.13 -3.03 -14.29
N ALA A 192 -9.11 -2.75 -13.48
CA ALA A 192 -7.74 -3.20 -13.71
C ALA A 192 -7.64 -4.74 -13.67
N LEU A 193 -8.27 -5.40 -12.71
CA LEU A 193 -8.31 -6.87 -12.65
C LEU A 193 -9.00 -7.48 -13.88
N ARG A 194 -10.09 -6.88 -14.35
CA ARG A 194 -10.72 -7.29 -15.62
C ARG A 194 -9.79 -7.09 -16.81
N TRP A 195 -9.09 -5.97 -16.84
CA TRP A 195 -8.08 -5.70 -17.87
C TRP A 195 -6.99 -6.78 -17.87
N VAL A 196 -6.49 -7.17 -16.71
CA VAL A 196 -5.50 -8.25 -16.56
C VAL A 196 -6.04 -9.57 -17.14
N ARG A 197 -7.25 -9.97 -16.75
CA ARG A 197 -7.88 -11.21 -17.31
C ARG A 197 -7.96 -11.20 -18.83
N HIS A 198 -8.17 -10.04 -19.46
CA HIS A 198 -8.27 -9.94 -20.92
C HIS A 198 -6.91 -9.86 -21.62
N ASN A 199 -5.90 -9.29 -20.98
CA ASN A 199 -4.66 -8.92 -21.66
C ASN A 199 -3.41 -9.69 -21.20
N ALA A 200 -3.44 -10.40 -20.07
CA ALA A 200 -2.27 -11.05 -19.49
C ALA A 200 -1.54 -11.98 -20.47
N ALA A 201 -2.29 -12.74 -21.28
CA ALA A 201 -1.71 -13.65 -22.27
C ALA A 201 -0.83 -12.94 -23.30
N ALA A 202 -1.14 -11.69 -23.66
CA ALA A 202 -0.35 -10.90 -24.59
C ALA A 202 1.05 -10.57 -24.03
N PHE A 203 1.20 -10.57 -22.71
CA PHE A 203 2.46 -10.36 -22.00
C PHE A 203 3.10 -11.66 -21.51
N GLY A 204 2.63 -12.81 -21.96
CA GLY A 204 3.14 -14.13 -21.57
C GLY A 204 2.60 -14.65 -20.24
N GLY A 205 1.61 -13.99 -19.67
CA GLY A 205 0.93 -14.40 -18.44
C GLY A 205 -0.22 -15.38 -18.68
N ASP A 206 -0.56 -16.15 -17.65
CA ASP A 206 -1.73 -17.03 -17.62
C ASP A 206 -2.94 -16.29 -17.05
N PRO A 207 -3.94 -15.93 -17.85
CA PRO A 207 -5.14 -15.27 -17.34
C PRO A 207 -5.98 -16.15 -16.41
N ALA A 208 -5.76 -17.48 -16.38
CA ALA A 208 -6.40 -18.40 -15.44
C ALA A 208 -5.62 -18.58 -14.12
N ASN A 209 -4.47 -17.91 -13.97
CA ASN A 209 -3.62 -17.99 -12.79
C ASN A 209 -3.21 -16.60 -12.31
N VAL A 210 -4.16 -15.85 -11.75
CA VAL A 210 -3.99 -14.49 -11.27
C VAL A 210 -3.98 -14.45 -9.75
N THR A 211 -2.90 -13.94 -9.16
CA THR A 211 -2.77 -13.67 -7.72
C THR A 211 -2.91 -12.18 -7.48
N LEU A 212 -3.92 -11.78 -6.72
CA LEU A 212 -4.07 -10.42 -6.22
C LEU A 212 -3.21 -10.27 -4.96
N PHE A 213 -2.35 -9.26 -4.90
CA PHE A 213 -1.60 -8.97 -3.69
C PHE A 213 -1.52 -7.47 -3.44
N GLY A 214 -1.30 -7.12 -2.20
CA GLY A 214 -1.19 -5.72 -1.80
C GLY A 214 -0.62 -5.59 -0.40
N GLN A 215 -0.14 -4.41 -0.08
CA GLN A 215 0.41 -4.06 1.21
C GLN A 215 -0.41 -2.93 1.84
N SER A 216 -0.60 -2.95 3.18
CA SER A 216 -1.31 -1.87 3.90
C SER A 216 -2.71 -1.63 3.32
N ALA A 217 -3.04 -0.41 2.89
CA ALA A 217 -4.29 -0.07 2.22
C ALA A 217 -4.57 -0.93 0.97
N GLY A 218 -3.52 -1.33 0.22
CA GLY A 218 -3.65 -2.27 -0.89
C GLY A 218 -4.09 -3.67 -0.43
N ALA A 219 -3.59 -4.14 0.71
CA ALA A 219 -4.06 -5.38 1.32
C ALA A 219 -5.49 -5.25 1.88
N THR A 220 -5.84 -4.10 2.46
CA THR A 220 -7.23 -3.79 2.85
C THR A 220 -8.17 -3.81 1.64
N SER A 221 -7.73 -3.28 0.50
CA SER A 221 -8.46 -3.40 -0.77
C SER A 221 -8.59 -4.86 -1.22
N ALA A 222 -7.53 -5.67 -1.11
CA ALA A 222 -7.60 -7.10 -1.43
C ALA A 222 -8.58 -7.85 -0.50
N CYS A 223 -8.67 -7.47 0.79
CA CYS A 223 -9.72 -7.96 1.69
C CYS A 223 -11.12 -7.61 1.20
N ALA A 224 -11.31 -6.37 0.70
CA ALA A 224 -12.59 -5.95 0.13
C ALA A 224 -12.92 -6.74 -1.15
N HIS A 225 -11.93 -7.05 -2.00
CA HIS A 225 -12.11 -7.92 -3.16
C HIS A 225 -12.52 -9.33 -2.77
N LEU A 226 -11.97 -9.90 -1.69
CA LEU A 226 -12.41 -11.22 -1.20
C LEU A 226 -13.90 -11.26 -0.87
N VAL A 227 -14.49 -10.16 -0.41
CA VAL A 227 -15.89 -10.13 0.06
C VAL A 227 -16.87 -9.48 -0.94
N ALA A 228 -16.38 -8.84 -2.00
CA ALA A 228 -17.21 -8.20 -3.01
C ALA A 228 -17.77 -9.22 -4.01
N PRO A 229 -19.10 -9.39 -4.13
CA PRO A 229 -19.68 -10.33 -5.10
C PRO A 229 -19.23 -10.08 -6.55
N THR A 230 -19.00 -8.81 -6.91
CA THR A 230 -18.60 -8.38 -8.25
C THR A 230 -17.11 -8.63 -8.56
N SER A 231 -16.33 -9.10 -7.59
CA SER A 231 -14.93 -9.52 -7.77
C SER A 231 -14.78 -11.01 -8.05
N ALA A 232 -15.89 -11.76 -8.11
CA ALA A 232 -15.87 -13.19 -8.43
C ALA A 232 -15.16 -13.48 -9.75
N GLY A 233 -14.20 -14.40 -9.72
CA GLY A 233 -13.44 -14.81 -10.91
C GLY A 233 -12.41 -13.79 -11.42
N LEU A 234 -12.14 -12.71 -10.70
CA LEU A 234 -11.12 -11.74 -11.09
C LEU A 234 -9.70 -12.16 -10.66
N PHE A 235 -9.59 -13.04 -9.68
CA PHE A 235 -8.32 -13.58 -9.16
C PHE A 235 -8.53 -15.02 -8.66
N ASP A 236 -7.43 -15.76 -8.52
CA ASP A 236 -7.42 -17.17 -8.13
C ASP A 236 -6.74 -17.38 -6.77
N ARG A 237 -5.96 -16.38 -6.30
CA ARG A 237 -5.26 -16.38 -5.01
C ARG A 237 -5.12 -14.96 -4.50
N VAL A 238 -4.86 -14.82 -3.19
CA VAL A 238 -4.63 -13.51 -2.57
C VAL A 238 -3.43 -13.57 -1.63
N VAL A 239 -2.57 -12.53 -1.68
CA VAL A 239 -1.55 -12.28 -0.65
C VAL A 239 -1.88 -10.95 0.05
N LEU A 240 -1.94 -10.98 1.38
CA LEU A 240 -2.28 -9.85 2.24
C LEU A 240 -1.04 -9.49 3.08
N GLN A 241 -0.38 -8.39 2.73
CA GLN A 241 0.80 -7.90 3.44
C GLN A 241 0.39 -6.76 4.38
N SER A 242 0.49 -6.97 5.68
CA SER A 242 0.03 -6.00 6.70
C SER A 242 -1.42 -5.56 6.47
N GLY A 243 -2.28 -6.50 6.07
CA GLY A 243 -3.69 -6.29 5.75
C GLY A 243 -4.58 -6.64 6.93
N ALA A 244 -4.87 -5.68 7.77
CA ALA A 244 -5.70 -5.85 8.96
C ALA A 244 -7.21 -5.94 8.63
N CYS A 245 -7.63 -6.93 7.82
CA CYS A 245 -8.98 -7.07 7.27
C CYS A 245 -10.12 -7.00 8.29
N THR A 246 -9.89 -7.53 9.51
CA THR A 246 -10.91 -7.57 10.57
C THR A 246 -10.78 -6.45 11.60
N ARG A 247 -9.90 -5.50 11.37
CA ARG A 247 -9.76 -4.30 12.20
C ARG A 247 -11.01 -3.43 12.04
N ASP A 248 -11.53 -2.88 13.15
CA ASP A 248 -12.81 -2.18 13.13
C ASP A 248 -12.72 -0.83 12.40
N ASP A 249 -11.58 -0.13 12.55
CA ASP A 249 -11.31 1.14 11.87
C ASP A 249 -10.91 0.98 10.38
N ALA A 250 -10.55 -0.23 9.94
CA ALA A 250 -10.34 -0.54 8.52
C ALA A 250 -11.66 -0.70 7.73
N THR A 251 -12.83 -0.56 8.40
CA THR A 251 -14.13 -0.78 7.77
C THR A 251 -15.08 0.38 8.04
N THR A 252 -15.29 1.23 7.04
CA THR A 252 -16.23 2.35 7.14
C THR A 252 -17.62 1.90 6.68
N SER A 253 -18.63 2.06 7.54
CA SER A 253 -20.01 1.80 7.15
C SER A 253 -20.51 2.87 6.18
N ARG A 254 -21.46 2.50 5.29
CA ARG A 254 -22.06 3.45 4.36
C ARG A 254 -22.69 4.67 5.06
N ALA A 255 -23.34 4.45 6.20
CA ALA A 255 -23.95 5.53 6.96
C ALA A 255 -22.89 6.51 7.49
N GLU A 256 -21.76 6.00 8.00
CA GLU A 256 -20.67 6.87 8.46
C GLU A 256 -19.97 7.57 7.30
N ALA A 257 -19.70 6.86 6.21
CA ALA A 257 -19.10 7.45 5.01
C ALA A 257 -19.92 8.62 4.45
N LEU A 258 -21.25 8.49 4.41
CA LEU A 258 -22.14 9.58 3.99
C LEU A 258 -22.11 10.78 4.96
N ARG A 259 -22.10 10.52 6.29
CA ARG A 259 -21.96 11.61 7.28
C ARG A 259 -20.61 12.31 7.15
N GLN A 260 -19.52 11.54 7.02
CA GLN A 260 -18.19 12.08 6.81
C GLN A 260 -18.13 12.91 5.52
N GLY A 261 -18.69 12.40 4.41
CA GLY A 261 -18.68 13.10 3.14
C GLY A 261 -19.40 14.44 3.16
N VAL A 262 -20.53 14.55 3.90
CA VAL A 262 -21.21 15.83 4.11
C VAL A 262 -20.33 16.81 4.91
N ARG A 263 -19.62 16.33 5.93
CA ARG A 263 -18.65 17.18 6.68
C ARG A 263 -17.52 17.64 5.76
N THR A 264 -16.89 16.70 5.07
CA THR A 264 -15.77 16.98 4.14
C THR A 264 -16.16 17.99 3.06
N ALA A 265 -17.35 17.86 2.46
CA ALA A 265 -17.86 18.80 1.46
C ALA A 265 -17.94 20.24 2.01
N ARG A 266 -18.50 20.40 3.21
CA ARG A 266 -18.58 21.72 3.89
C ARG A 266 -17.20 22.29 4.24
N ASP A 267 -16.30 21.43 4.69
CA ASP A 267 -14.93 21.84 5.04
C ASP A 267 -14.17 22.32 3.80
N ILE A 268 -14.33 21.64 2.64
CA ILE A 268 -13.76 22.06 1.36
C ILE A 268 -14.32 23.43 0.94
N GLU A 269 -15.65 23.61 0.97
CA GLU A 269 -16.31 24.87 0.64
C GLU A 269 -15.81 26.02 1.53
N ALA A 270 -15.75 25.79 2.85
CA ALA A 270 -15.30 26.79 3.81
C ALA A 270 -13.81 27.13 3.66
N THR A 271 -12.95 26.11 3.51
CA THR A 271 -11.49 26.29 3.43
C THR A 271 -11.07 26.97 2.15
N HIS A 272 -11.74 26.69 1.04
CA HIS A 272 -11.37 27.20 -0.28
C HIS A 272 -12.25 28.33 -0.77
N HIS A 273 -13.25 28.77 0.03
CA HIS A 273 -14.18 29.87 -0.31
C HIS A 273 -14.88 29.63 -1.65
N ILE A 274 -15.39 28.41 -1.86
CA ILE A 274 -16.14 28.03 -3.06
C ILE A 274 -17.57 27.66 -2.71
N ASP A 275 -18.53 27.93 -3.61
CA ASP A 275 -19.95 27.70 -3.38
C ASP A 275 -20.37 26.24 -3.60
N ASP A 276 -19.55 25.46 -4.31
CA ASP A 276 -19.82 24.05 -4.64
C ASP A 276 -18.53 23.25 -4.62
N TRP A 277 -18.36 22.41 -3.59
CA TRP A 277 -17.22 21.52 -3.44
C TRP A 277 -16.94 20.63 -4.67
N ARG A 278 -17.94 20.38 -5.51
CA ARG A 278 -17.77 19.59 -6.74
C ARG A 278 -16.92 20.30 -7.80
N THR A 279 -16.80 21.60 -7.70
CA THR A 279 -15.96 22.44 -8.60
C THR A 279 -14.53 22.54 -8.12
N ALA A 280 -14.19 22.02 -6.93
CA ALA A 280 -12.86 22.06 -6.38
C ALA A 280 -11.83 21.42 -7.33
N SER A 281 -10.65 22.04 -7.43
CA SER A 281 -9.53 21.44 -8.14
C SER A 281 -9.01 20.19 -7.43
N PRO A 282 -8.32 19.27 -8.10
CA PRO A 282 -7.72 18.09 -7.43
C PRO A 282 -6.86 18.48 -6.24
N ALA A 283 -6.05 19.55 -6.35
CA ALA A 283 -5.20 20.04 -5.26
C ALA A 283 -5.98 20.48 -4.01
N GLN A 284 -7.24 20.93 -4.18
CA GLN A 284 -8.12 21.32 -3.08
C GLN A 284 -8.84 20.11 -2.43
N LEU A 285 -8.81 18.95 -3.07
CA LEU A 285 -9.47 17.73 -2.62
C LEU A 285 -8.52 16.75 -1.92
N VAL A 286 -7.21 16.97 -2.02
CA VAL A 286 -6.19 16.13 -1.39
C VAL A 286 -5.75 16.70 -0.04
N HIS A 287 -5.40 15.83 0.88
CA HIS A 287 -4.88 16.18 2.21
C HIS A 287 -3.47 15.60 2.36
N PRO A 288 -2.58 16.23 3.14
CA PRO A 288 -1.31 15.60 3.51
C PRO A 288 -1.52 14.24 4.15
N PHE A 289 -0.63 13.29 3.84
CA PHE A 289 -0.67 11.93 4.35
C PHE A 289 -0.87 11.89 5.89
N GLY A 290 -1.76 11.04 6.36
CA GLY A 290 -2.07 10.93 7.79
C GLY A 290 -2.91 12.08 8.35
N THR A 291 -3.35 13.02 7.51
CA THR A 291 -4.25 14.10 7.91
C THR A 291 -5.58 14.03 7.15
N GLY A 292 -6.59 14.72 7.64
CA GLY A 292 -7.90 14.72 6.99
C GLY A 292 -8.75 13.47 7.32
N PRO A 293 -9.84 13.25 6.56
CA PRO A 293 -10.72 12.12 6.76
C PRO A 293 -10.06 10.80 6.35
N HIS A 294 -10.39 9.72 7.07
CA HIS A 294 -10.02 8.37 6.63
C HIS A 294 -10.82 7.97 5.38
N TYR A 295 -10.11 7.50 4.35
CA TYR A 295 -10.68 6.99 3.12
C TYR A 295 -10.41 5.49 2.94
N GLY A 296 -11.30 4.80 2.24
CA GLY A 296 -11.16 3.39 1.96
C GLY A 296 -12.48 2.73 1.54
N PRO A 297 -12.52 1.42 1.40
CA PRO A 297 -13.71 0.69 1.00
C PRO A 297 -14.89 0.94 1.95
N VAL A 298 -16.05 1.32 1.39
CA VAL A 298 -17.29 1.62 2.10
C VAL A 298 -18.22 0.42 2.06
N TYR A 299 -18.58 -0.09 3.24
CA TYR A 299 -19.36 -1.32 3.41
C TYR A 299 -20.81 -1.05 3.78
N GLY A 300 -21.68 -2.04 3.53
CA GLY A 300 -23.13 -1.97 3.79
C GLY A 300 -23.94 -1.49 2.59
N GLY A 301 -23.33 -1.38 1.41
CA GLY A 301 -23.97 -1.11 0.14
C GLY A 301 -24.06 -2.34 -0.76
N LYS A 302 -24.51 -2.16 -2.01
CA LYS A 302 -24.64 -3.25 -2.99
C LYS A 302 -23.31 -3.85 -3.41
N LEU A 303 -22.28 -2.99 -3.55
CA LEU A 303 -20.96 -3.39 -3.99
C LEU A 303 -20.21 -4.20 -2.91
N LEU A 304 -20.26 -3.73 -1.67
CA LEU A 304 -19.65 -4.34 -0.50
C LEU A 304 -20.71 -4.56 0.61
N PRO A 305 -21.56 -5.58 0.49
CA PRO A 305 -22.72 -5.76 1.38
C PRO A 305 -22.34 -6.19 2.80
N ARG A 306 -21.12 -6.67 3.02
CA ARG A 306 -20.59 -7.14 4.32
C ARG A 306 -19.17 -6.69 4.53
N THR A 307 -18.80 -6.47 5.79
CA THR A 307 -17.40 -6.28 6.16
C THR A 307 -16.63 -7.61 6.05
N PRO A 308 -15.29 -7.58 5.91
CA PRO A 308 -14.48 -8.79 5.94
C PRO A 308 -14.70 -9.63 7.22
N ARG A 309 -14.80 -9.00 8.39
CA ARG A 309 -15.11 -9.68 9.67
C ARG A 309 -16.39 -10.51 9.57
N GLN A 310 -17.47 -9.92 9.08
CA GLN A 310 -18.75 -10.61 8.90
C GLN A 310 -18.68 -11.73 7.85
N ALA A 311 -17.98 -11.46 6.75
CA ALA A 311 -17.87 -12.41 5.65
C ALA A 311 -17.02 -13.63 6.03
N PHE A 312 -15.88 -13.43 6.69
CA PHE A 312 -14.99 -14.50 7.13
C PHE A 312 -15.63 -15.36 8.23
N ALA A 313 -16.33 -14.74 9.18
CA ALA A 313 -17.07 -15.47 10.22
C ALA A 313 -18.16 -16.39 9.63
N THR A 314 -18.79 -16.02 8.52
CA THR A 314 -19.92 -16.74 7.91
C THR A 314 -19.54 -17.55 6.67
N GLY A 315 -18.28 -17.50 6.21
CA GLY A 315 -17.82 -18.15 4.99
C GLY A 315 -18.39 -17.55 3.70
N ARG A 316 -18.90 -16.32 3.75
CA ARG A 316 -19.52 -15.62 2.60
C ARG A 316 -18.53 -14.70 1.89
N PHE A 317 -17.48 -15.31 1.33
CA PHE A 317 -16.42 -14.64 0.57
C PHE A 317 -15.88 -15.57 -0.53
N HIS A 318 -15.01 -15.08 -1.41
CA HIS A 318 -14.36 -15.88 -2.46
C HIS A 318 -13.32 -16.80 -1.84
N LYS A 319 -13.57 -18.12 -1.86
CA LYS A 319 -12.76 -19.15 -1.21
C LYS A 319 -11.54 -19.52 -2.05
N VAL A 320 -10.63 -18.60 -2.21
CA VAL A 320 -9.34 -18.79 -2.86
C VAL A 320 -8.24 -19.00 -1.81
N PRO A 321 -7.10 -19.64 -2.13
CA PRO A 321 -5.96 -19.72 -1.22
C PRO A 321 -5.48 -18.32 -0.81
N VAL A 322 -5.11 -18.16 0.47
CA VAL A 322 -4.63 -16.91 1.06
C VAL A 322 -3.25 -17.11 1.70
N LEU A 323 -2.30 -16.27 1.36
CA LEU A 323 -1.08 -16.03 2.13
C LEU A 323 -1.24 -14.67 2.82
N GLN A 324 -1.14 -14.62 4.15
CA GLN A 324 -1.27 -13.38 4.90
C GLN A 324 -0.13 -13.21 5.89
N GLY A 325 0.18 -11.99 6.23
CA GLY A 325 1.16 -11.71 7.27
C GLY A 325 1.26 -10.24 7.60
N MET A 326 2.19 -9.95 8.45
CA MET A 326 2.49 -8.62 8.96
C MET A 326 4.00 -8.47 9.16
N THR A 327 4.45 -7.26 9.37
CA THR A 327 5.77 -6.98 9.92
C THR A 327 5.73 -7.08 11.45
N ARG A 328 6.82 -7.51 12.09
CA ARG A 328 6.84 -7.70 13.56
C ARG A 328 6.57 -6.40 14.31
N ASP A 329 7.19 -5.33 13.87
CA ASP A 329 7.22 -4.05 14.58
C ASP A 329 6.37 -2.98 13.86
N GLU A 330 5.17 -3.34 13.39
CA GLU A 330 4.29 -2.57 12.49
C GLU A 330 4.21 -1.08 12.80
N ASN A 331 4.09 -0.71 14.07
CA ASN A 331 3.82 0.67 14.47
C ASN A 331 5.06 1.46 14.92
N LEU A 332 6.27 0.93 14.79
CA LEU A 332 7.48 1.72 15.11
C LEU A 332 7.63 2.95 14.21
N ALA A 333 7.25 2.87 12.93
CA ALA A 333 7.22 4.05 12.05
C ALA A 333 6.27 5.14 12.56
N ARG A 334 5.11 4.77 13.13
CA ARG A 334 4.18 5.72 13.75
C ARG A 334 4.79 6.35 15.00
N VAL A 335 5.45 5.55 15.84
CA VAL A 335 6.16 6.05 17.04
C VAL A 335 7.30 6.99 16.66
N TYR A 336 8.04 6.68 15.58
CA TYR A 336 9.03 7.60 15.02
C TYR A 336 8.39 8.94 14.58
N GLY A 337 7.23 8.89 13.94
CA GLY A 337 6.47 10.11 13.60
C GLY A 337 6.11 10.94 14.85
N MET A 338 5.77 10.30 15.98
CA MET A 338 5.53 10.98 17.25
C MET A 338 6.82 11.61 17.80
N GLU A 339 7.95 10.92 17.70
CA GLU A 339 9.25 11.47 18.10
C GLU A 339 9.63 12.70 17.24
N LEU A 340 9.44 12.65 15.93
CA LEU A 340 9.66 13.79 15.03
C LEU A 340 8.76 14.98 15.39
N ALA A 341 7.49 14.75 15.69
CA ALA A 341 6.56 15.79 16.12
C ALA A 341 7.00 16.44 17.44
N LYS A 342 7.52 15.64 18.39
CA LYS A 342 8.09 16.15 19.65
C LYS A 342 9.34 17.00 19.42
N ARG A 343 10.27 16.55 18.56
CA ARG A 343 11.46 17.32 18.15
C ARG A 343 11.08 18.67 17.55
N GLN A 344 10.08 18.69 16.70
CA GLN A 344 9.56 19.92 16.11
C GLN A 344 8.91 20.83 17.14
N ALA A 345 8.10 20.29 18.04
CA ALA A 345 7.38 21.06 19.05
C ALA A 345 8.31 21.68 20.11
N THR A 346 9.38 20.97 20.49
CA THR A 346 10.36 21.43 21.48
C THR A 346 11.49 22.27 20.90
N GLY A 347 11.71 22.18 19.57
CA GLY A 347 12.90 22.74 18.90
C GLY A 347 14.21 22.00 19.24
N ASP A 348 14.13 20.86 19.93
CA ASP A 348 15.25 20.00 20.23
C ASP A 348 15.34 18.83 19.23
N PRO A 349 16.35 18.80 18.34
CA PRO A 349 16.51 17.73 17.34
C PRO A 349 16.80 16.34 17.94
N HIS A 350 17.16 16.30 19.24
CA HIS A 350 17.48 15.08 19.97
C HIS A 350 16.38 14.67 20.96
N ALA A 351 15.25 15.36 20.98
CA ALA A 351 14.15 15.00 21.86
C ALA A 351 13.67 13.56 21.57
N THR A 352 13.50 12.78 22.62
CA THR A 352 13.00 11.40 22.58
C THR A 352 11.68 11.30 23.33
N LEU A 353 10.91 10.23 23.08
CA LEU A 353 9.68 9.99 23.83
C LEU A 353 10.00 9.59 25.27
N ASP A 354 9.24 10.12 26.22
CA ASP A 354 9.34 9.83 27.64
C ASP A 354 8.14 9.02 28.16
N LYS A 355 8.07 8.81 29.47
CA LYS A 355 6.99 8.03 30.12
C LYS A 355 5.62 8.70 29.98
N ASP A 356 5.57 10.02 29.88
CA ASP A 356 4.30 10.74 29.72
C ASP A 356 3.81 10.64 28.27
N ASP A 357 4.72 10.70 27.29
CA ASP A 357 4.40 10.42 25.88
C ASP A 357 3.90 8.98 25.69
N TYR A 358 4.53 8.01 26.37
CA TYR A 358 4.07 6.61 26.34
C TYR A 358 2.63 6.48 26.85
N ARG A 359 2.33 7.08 28.01
CA ARG A 359 0.97 7.06 28.57
C ARG A 359 -0.03 7.76 27.66
N ALA A 360 0.30 8.95 27.19
CA ALA A 360 -0.54 9.70 26.25
C ALA A 360 -0.80 8.93 24.95
N GLY A 361 0.22 8.23 24.43
CA GLY A 361 0.10 7.37 23.26
C GLY A 361 -0.85 6.19 23.48
N LEU A 362 -0.79 5.53 24.64
CA LEU A 362 -1.72 4.46 25.01
C LEU A 362 -3.15 4.98 25.21
N ASP A 363 -3.32 6.12 25.89
CA ASP A 363 -4.64 6.73 26.09
C ASP A 363 -5.27 7.12 24.76
N ALA A 364 -4.49 7.67 23.83
CA ALA A 364 -4.97 8.05 22.50
C ALA A 364 -5.35 6.82 21.65
N ALA A 365 -4.61 5.73 21.76
CA ALA A 365 -4.84 4.53 20.92
C ALA A 365 -5.95 3.62 21.48
N PHE A 366 -6.01 3.44 22.80
CA PHE A 366 -6.89 2.44 23.42
C PHE A 366 -7.97 3.04 24.32
N GLY A 367 -7.92 4.34 24.57
CA GLY A 367 -8.78 5.04 25.49
C GLY A 367 -8.35 4.84 26.96
N ALA A 368 -8.61 5.84 27.81
CA ALA A 368 -8.18 5.86 29.21
C ALA A 368 -8.66 4.63 30.04
N GLY A 369 -9.80 4.04 29.65
CA GLY A 369 -10.33 2.86 30.33
C GLY A 369 -9.53 1.56 30.11
N LYS A 370 -8.77 1.47 29.01
CA LYS A 370 -7.97 0.28 28.63
C LYS A 370 -6.46 0.53 28.78
N ALA A 371 -6.02 1.76 28.69
CA ALA A 371 -4.59 2.13 28.67
C ALA A 371 -3.81 1.61 29.88
N GLY A 372 -4.40 1.60 31.07
CA GLY A 372 -3.77 1.05 32.29
C GLY A 372 -3.49 -0.44 32.21
N ALA A 373 -4.43 -1.23 31.64
CA ALA A 373 -4.23 -2.66 31.44
C ALA A 373 -3.17 -2.93 30.36
N VAL A 374 -3.16 -2.12 29.28
CA VAL A 374 -2.14 -2.23 28.24
C VAL A 374 -0.76 -1.85 28.78
N ALA A 375 -0.65 -0.82 29.62
CA ALA A 375 0.62 -0.44 30.25
C ALA A 375 1.17 -1.53 31.18
N ALA A 376 0.30 -2.29 31.82
CA ALA A 376 0.71 -3.44 32.65
C ALA A 376 1.21 -4.63 31.82
N GLU A 377 0.64 -4.86 30.63
CA GLU A 377 1.07 -5.91 29.71
C GLU A 377 2.37 -5.55 28.96
N TYR A 378 2.59 -4.24 28.67
CA TYR A 378 3.75 -3.73 27.95
C TYR A 378 4.58 -2.77 28.84
N PRO A 379 5.14 -3.23 29.97
CA PRO A 379 5.90 -2.35 30.86
C PRO A 379 7.19 -1.88 30.18
N ILE A 380 7.53 -0.62 30.32
CA ILE A 380 8.72 0.00 29.70
C ILE A 380 10.00 -0.81 30.03
N ALA A 381 10.11 -1.32 31.26
CA ALA A 381 11.25 -2.13 31.70
C ALA A 381 11.44 -3.44 30.90
N ALA A 382 10.38 -3.99 30.34
CA ALA A 382 10.48 -5.17 29.47
C ALA A 382 10.93 -4.84 28.03
N HIS A 383 10.96 -3.56 27.68
CA HIS A 383 11.30 -3.04 26.36
C HIS A 383 12.58 -2.18 26.39
N HIS A 384 13.65 -2.68 27.00
CA HIS A 384 14.96 -2.03 27.10
C HIS A 384 14.90 -0.63 27.77
N ASP A 385 13.99 -0.44 28.72
CA ASP A 385 13.69 0.83 29.36
C ASP A 385 13.32 1.97 28.38
N SER A 386 12.85 1.61 27.17
CA SER A 386 12.46 2.54 26.11
C SER A 386 10.93 2.75 26.06
N PRO A 387 10.43 3.95 26.40
CA PRO A 387 9.02 4.30 26.21
C PRO A 387 8.55 4.15 24.76
N ALA A 388 9.41 4.46 23.78
CA ALA A 388 9.13 4.35 22.36
C ALA A 388 8.93 2.88 21.93
N LEU A 389 9.83 1.97 22.35
CA LEU A 389 9.72 0.54 22.01
C LEU A 389 8.51 -0.11 22.68
N ALA A 390 8.24 0.22 23.95
CA ALA A 390 7.06 -0.28 24.66
C ALA A 390 5.75 0.18 23.99
N LEU A 391 5.69 1.47 23.58
CA LEU A 391 4.55 2.00 22.85
C LEU A 391 4.41 1.31 21.47
N GLY A 392 5.52 1.17 20.74
CA GLY A 392 5.53 0.52 19.42
C GLY A 392 5.04 -0.92 19.48
N ALA A 393 5.48 -1.71 20.47
CA ALA A 393 5.01 -3.08 20.68
C ALA A 393 3.50 -3.12 20.98
N ALA A 394 3.04 -2.31 21.95
CA ALA A 394 1.61 -2.26 22.28
C ALA A 394 0.72 -1.87 21.10
N LEU A 395 1.15 -0.88 20.29
CA LEU A 395 0.43 -0.45 19.11
C LEU A 395 0.45 -1.52 18.01
N SER A 396 1.60 -2.17 17.77
CA SER A 396 1.74 -3.22 16.75
C SER A 396 0.83 -4.42 17.06
N ASP A 397 0.85 -4.87 18.29
CA ASP A 397 0.10 -6.05 18.73
C ASP A 397 -1.41 -5.78 18.82
N GLY A 398 -1.78 -4.62 19.37
CA GLY A 398 -3.19 -4.21 19.52
C GLY A 398 -3.89 -3.98 18.19
N ASP A 399 -3.13 -3.59 17.19
CA ASP A 399 -3.61 -3.27 15.86
C ASP A 399 -3.45 -4.46 14.88
N HIS A 400 -2.25 -4.63 14.32
CA HIS A 400 -1.98 -5.63 13.29
C HIS A 400 -1.83 -7.05 13.84
N GLY A 401 -1.18 -7.24 14.98
CA GLY A 401 -0.98 -8.54 15.59
C GLY A 401 -2.32 -9.24 15.87
N ARG A 402 -3.20 -8.56 16.61
CA ARG A 402 -4.56 -9.06 16.89
C ARG A 402 -5.35 -9.33 15.61
N ALA A 403 -5.30 -8.43 14.63
CA ALA A 403 -6.04 -8.59 13.39
C ALA A 403 -5.49 -9.75 12.54
N THR A 404 -4.17 -9.90 12.43
CA THR A 404 -3.53 -10.98 11.65
C THR A 404 -3.87 -12.36 12.21
N VAL A 405 -3.82 -12.53 13.54
CA VAL A 405 -4.24 -13.77 14.19
C VAL A 405 -5.73 -14.04 13.94
N THR A 406 -6.58 -13.05 14.16
CA THR A 406 -8.04 -13.18 13.96
C THR A 406 -8.39 -13.54 12.51
N ASN A 407 -7.76 -12.86 11.53
CA ASN A 407 -7.94 -13.14 10.10
C ASN A 407 -7.54 -14.57 9.76
N GLY A 408 -6.34 -14.98 10.18
CA GLY A 408 -5.80 -16.30 9.88
C GLY A 408 -6.72 -17.42 10.35
N LEU A 409 -7.13 -17.37 11.61
CA LEU A 409 -8.03 -18.36 12.19
C LEU A 409 -9.42 -18.36 11.51
N ALA A 410 -9.96 -17.17 11.17
CA ALA A 410 -11.26 -17.07 10.52
C ALA A 410 -11.24 -17.57 9.07
N LEU A 411 -10.21 -17.22 8.30
CA LEU A 411 -10.03 -17.66 6.90
C LEU A 411 -9.78 -19.17 6.83
N ALA A 412 -8.98 -19.72 7.74
CA ALA A 412 -8.62 -21.15 7.76
C ALA A 412 -9.81 -22.09 7.91
N ARG A 413 -10.93 -21.62 8.45
CA ARG A 413 -12.20 -22.39 8.51
C ARG A 413 -12.80 -22.68 7.13
N HIS A 414 -12.43 -21.89 6.13
CA HIS A 414 -13.15 -21.90 4.86
C HIS A 414 -12.25 -22.07 3.65
N THR A 415 -10.97 -21.70 3.75
CA THR A 415 -10.01 -21.79 2.65
C THR A 415 -8.60 -22.07 3.15
N ARG A 416 -7.76 -22.57 2.25
CA ARG A 416 -6.34 -22.80 2.55
C ARG A 416 -5.66 -21.47 2.82
N THR A 417 -5.17 -21.30 4.05
CA THR A 417 -4.55 -20.06 4.51
C THR A 417 -3.15 -20.37 5.05
N TYR A 418 -2.20 -19.50 4.73
CA TYR A 418 -0.84 -19.52 5.28
C TYR A 418 -0.58 -18.19 5.96
N THR A 419 0.22 -18.22 7.04
CA THR A 419 0.53 -17.02 7.83
C THR A 419 2.04 -16.86 7.96
N TYR A 420 2.53 -15.63 7.79
CA TYR A 420 3.92 -15.26 8.02
C TYR A 420 4.04 -14.01 8.89
N GLU A 421 5.22 -13.78 9.43
CA GLU A 421 5.69 -12.56 10.04
C GLU A 421 7.00 -12.15 9.39
N PHE A 422 7.12 -10.94 8.90
CA PHE A 422 8.41 -10.38 8.50
C PHE A 422 9.09 -9.77 9.73
N ALA A 423 10.27 -10.28 10.09
CA ALA A 423 10.97 -9.95 11.33
C ALA A 423 12.46 -9.72 11.13
N ASP A 424 12.87 -9.28 9.92
CA ASP A 424 14.27 -8.93 9.67
C ASP A 424 14.67 -7.69 10.47
N ASP A 425 15.86 -7.73 11.06
CA ASP A 425 16.38 -6.65 11.90
C ASP A 425 17.92 -6.73 11.95
N PRO A 426 18.66 -5.66 11.55
CA PRO A 426 18.11 -4.41 11.02
C PRO A 426 17.59 -4.55 9.58
N THR A 427 16.56 -3.79 9.27
CA THR A 427 16.04 -3.58 7.90
C THR A 427 16.80 -2.43 7.21
N PRO A 428 16.79 -2.35 5.85
CA PRO A 428 17.34 -1.19 5.15
C PRO A 428 16.56 0.08 5.50
N TRP A 429 17.27 1.14 5.89
CA TRP A 429 16.68 2.45 6.16
C TRP A 429 16.46 3.22 4.84
N TYR A 430 15.85 4.39 4.92
CA TYR A 430 15.68 5.26 3.75
C TYR A 430 17.03 5.72 3.18
N ALA A 431 17.13 5.78 1.86
CA ALA A 431 18.33 6.19 1.16
C ALA A 431 18.56 7.72 1.22
N ASP A 432 17.50 8.51 1.32
CA ASP A 432 17.59 9.97 1.45
C ASP A 432 18.08 10.34 2.85
N PRO A 433 19.23 11.02 2.98
CA PRO A 433 19.83 11.37 4.26
C PRO A 433 19.02 12.39 5.07
N THR A 434 17.99 13.01 4.49
CA THR A 434 17.08 13.89 5.23
C THR A 434 16.19 13.12 6.22
N TYR A 435 16.01 11.80 5.98
CA TYR A 435 15.32 10.92 6.93
C TYR A 435 16.31 10.37 7.95
N THR A 436 16.46 11.10 9.06
CA THR A 436 17.29 10.64 10.17
C THR A 436 16.71 9.37 10.79
N GLU A 437 17.58 8.51 11.32
CA GLU A 437 17.11 7.35 12.07
C GLU A 437 16.42 7.76 13.37
N PRO A 438 15.45 6.96 13.88
CA PRO A 438 14.86 7.18 15.19
C PRO A 438 15.89 7.01 16.30
N SER A 439 15.58 7.48 17.52
CA SER A 439 16.41 7.28 18.71
C SER A 439 16.42 5.84 19.23
N PHE A 440 15.64 4.96 18.60
CA PHE A 440 15.47 3.54 18.92
C PHE A 440 15.62 2.68 17.65
N PRO A 441 15.89 1.36 17.76
CA PRO A 441 15.95 0.49 16.60
C PRO A 441 14.65 0.56 15.78
N ALA A 442 14.77 0.78 14.46
CA ALA A 442 13.61 0.86 13.56
C ALA A 442 12.86 -0.48 13.43
N GLY A 443 13.55 -1.59 13.69
CA GLY A 443 12.97 -2.92 13.63
C GLY A 443 12.43 -3.29 12.26
N ALA A 444 11.60 -4.30 12.21
CA ALA A 444 10.82 -4.68 11.04
C ALA A 444 9.52 -3.88 11.02
N THR A 445 9.60 -2.56 10.76
CA THR A 445 8.42 -1.69 10.79
C THR A 445 7.58 -1.79 9.51
N HIS A 446 6.40 -1.17 9.55
CA HIS A 446 5.45 -1.17 8.43
C HIS A 446 6.09 -0.79 7.09
N THR A 447 5.86 -1.52 6.02
CA THR A 447 6.42 -1.39 4.66
C THR A 447 7.85 -1.90 4.44
N PHE A 448 8.60 -2.21 5.49
CA PHE A 448 10.02 -2.56 5.38
C PHE A 448 10.27 -3.96 4.79
N GLU A 449 9.25 -4.77 4.58
CA GLU A 449 9.31 -5.99 3.78
C GLU A 449 9.30 -5.73 2.27
N LEU A 450 8.83 -4.55 1.83
CA LEU A 450 8.69 -4.22 0.40
C LEU A 450 10.03 -4.21 -0.35
N PRO A 451 11.15 -3.67 0.19
CA PRO A 451 12.45 -3.75 -0.46
C PRO A 451 12.96 -5.16 -0.74
N TYR A 452 12.39 -6.18 -0.07
CA TYR A 452 12.75 -7.59 -0.30
C TYR A 452 12.00 -8.21 -1.48
N LEU A 453 10.94 -7.57 -1.98
CA LEU A 453 10.14 -8.01 -3.13
C LEU A 453 10.31 -7.09 -4.34
N PHE A 454 10.48 -5.80 -4.11
CA PHE A 454 10.50 -4.77 -5.13
C PHE A 454 11.82 -3.99 -5.16
N ASP A 455 12.11 -3.39 -6.30
CA ASP A 455 13.26 -2.50 -6.48
C ASP A 455 12.84 -1.08 -6.10
N LEU A 456 13.04 -0.72 -4.83
CA LEU A 456 12.62 0.55 -4.25
C LEU A 456 13.82 1.46 -4.02
N ALA A 457 14.01 2.46 -4.90
CA ALA A 457 15.11 3.43 -4.80
C ALA A 457 15.04 4.30 -3.53
N ALA A 458 13.90 4.33 -2.85
CA ALA A 458 13.71 5.07 -1.60
C ALA A 458 14.45 4.47 -0.39
N TYR A 459 14.91 3.23 -0.49
CA TYR A 459 15.60 2.50 0.58
C TYR A 459 17.06 2.27 0.26
N GLN A 460 17.87 2.09 1.30
CA GLN A 460 19.24 1.64 1.16
C GLN A 460 19.30 0.26 0.49
N PRO A 461 20.35 -0.04 -0.27
CA PRO A 461 20.50 -1.36 -0.90
C PRO A 461 20.56 -2.48 0.15
N LEU A 462 19.91 -3.61 -0.16
CA LEU A 462 19.99 -4.82 0.66
C LEU A 462 21.45 -5.31 0.79
N ASP A 463 21.84 -5.71 1.98
CA ASP A 463 23.12 -6.41 2.20
C ASP A 463 23.07 -7.87 1.68
N ALA A 464 24.15 -8.63 1.83
CA ALA A 464 24.23 -9.99 1.31
C ALA A 464 23.24 -10.96 2.00
N ARG A 465 22.99 -10.79 3.33
CA ARG A 465 22.05 -11.63 4.08
C ARG A 465 20.61 -11.25 3.73
N GLN A 466 20.33 -9.97 3.62
CA GLN A 466 19.03 -9.43 3.20
C GLN A 466 18.69 -9.84 1.76
N ARG A 467 19.68 -9.85 0.83
CA ARG A 467 19.47 -10.39 -0.53
C ARG A 467 19.12 -11.87 -0.54
N ALA A 468 19.74 -12.67 0.34
CA ALA A 468 19.37 -14.08 0.48
C ALA A 468 17.95 -14.27 1.01
N LEU A 469 17.51 -13.45 1.97
CA LEU A 469 16.12 -13.43 2.44
C LEU A 469 15.18 -12.95 1.33
N SER A 470 15.55 -11.92 0.58
CA SER A 470 14.79 -11.42 -0.57
C SER A 470 14.55 -12.54 -1.60
N ALA A 471 15.58 -13.29 -1.98
CA ALA A 471 15.44 -14.43 -2.89
C ALA A 471 14.45 -15.48 -2.34
N ALA A 472 14.59 -15.84 -1.06
CA ALA A 472 13.68 -16.78 -0.42
C ALA A 472 12.24 -16.26 -0.35
N MET A 473 12.03 -14.96 -0.10
CA MET A 473 10.69 -14.35 -0.11
C MET A 473 10.10 -14.33 -1.52
N ILE A 474 10.88 -13.99 -2.55
CA ILE A 474 10.44 -14.05 -3.95
C ILE A 474 10.00 -15.48 -4.30
N ASP A 475 10.77 -16.49 -3.95
CA ASP A 475 10.42 -17.90 -4.16
C ASP A 475 9.09 -18.25 -3.45
N ILE A 476 8.92 -17.86 -2.20
CA ILE A 476 7.70 -18.11 -1.42
C ILE A 476 6.47 -17.47 -2.09
N TRP A 477 6.55 -16.19 -2.45
CA TRP A 477 5.44 -15.45 -3.07
C TRP A 477 5.07 -16.01 -4.44
N THR A 478 6.08 -16.33 -5.25
CA THR A 478 5.84 -16.82 -6.61
C THR A 478 5.46 -18.28 -6.65
N ASP A 479 5.94 -19.13 -5.75
CA ASP A 479 5.44 -20.50 -5.58
C ASP A 479 4.00 -20.50 -5.07
N PHE A 480 3.65 -19.61 -4.16
CA PHE A 480 2.27 -19.41 -3.78
C PHE A 480 1.42 -18.94 -4.97
N ALA A 481 1.91 -18.03 -5.79
CA ALA A 481 1.23 -17.61 -7.01
C ALA A 481 1.04 -18.76 -8.02
N ARG A 482 1.99 -19.69 -8.13
CA ARG A 482 1.87 -20.87 -9.01
C ARG A 482 0.89 -21.90 -8.47
N THR A 483 0.97 -22.21 -7.17
CA THR A 483 0.41 -23.43 -6.60
C THR A 483 -0.68 -23.21 -5.55
N GLY A 484 -0.80 -22.01 -5.01
CA GLY A 484 -1.63 -21.70 -3.85
C GLY A 484 -1.09 -22.38 -2.56
N ARG A 485 0.23 -22.65 -2.48
CA ARG A 485 0.90 -23.31 -1.35
C ARG A 485 2.14 -22.51 -0.95
N ALA A 486 2.38 -22.40 0.36
CA ALA A 486 3.66 -21.98 0.92
C ALA A 486 4.44 -23.21 1.42
N PRO A 487 5.79 -23.13 1.60
CA PRO A 487 6.63 -24.27 1.98
C PRO A 487 6.49 -24.68 3.47
N TRP A 488 5.37 -24.40 4.11
CA TRP A 488 5.04 -24.81 5.48
C TRP A 488 3.58 -25.26 5.59
N LYS A 489 3.23 -25.75 6.77
CA LYS A 489 1.86 -26.22 7.06
C LYS A 489 0.87 -25.05 7.00
N PRO A 490 -0.31 -25.25 6.42
CA PRO A 490 -1.34 -24.20 6.42
C PRO A 490 -1.83 -23.91 7.84
N THR A 491 -2.33 -22.70 8.04
CA THR A 491 -3.10 -22.30 9.21
C THR A 491 -4.32 -23.22 9.36
N THR A 492 -4.65 -23.58 10.58
CA THR A 492 -5.86 -24.33 10.95
C THR A 492 -6.73 -23.48 11.88
N GLU A 493 -7.90 -23.97 12.24
CA GLU A 493 -8.80 -23.28 13.19
C GLU A 493 -8.19 -23.11 14.60
N SER A 494 -7.20 -23.94 14.95
CA SER A 494 -6.57 -23.97 16.28
C SER A 494 -5.10 -23.55 16.28
N ALA A 495 -4.45 -23.44 15.12
CA ALA A 495 -3.01 -23.12 15.03
C ALA A 495 -2.69 -22.33 13.76
N LEU A 496 -2.02 -21.22 13.92
CA LEU A 496 -1.60 -20.37 12.79
C LEU A 496 -0.51 -21.02 11.94
N ASN A 497 0.35 -21.87 12.53
CA ASN A 497 1.51 -22.47 11.87
C ASN A 497 2.39 -21.42 11.14
N ALA A 498 2.52 -20.23 11.73
CA ALA A 498 3.17 -19.10 11.11
C ALA A 498 4.69 -19.30 10.94
N ARG A 499 5.26 -18.58 9.99
CA ARG A 499 6.72 -18.48 9.75
C ARG A 499 7.19 -17.07 9.99
N SER A 500 8.20 -16.92 10.82
CA SER A 500 9.02 -15.71 10.88
C SER A 500 9.97 -15.72 9.70
N LEU A 501 10.10 -14.59 9.02
CA LEU A 501 10.98 -14.34 7.87
C LEU A 501 12.01 -13.30 8.28
N ALA A 502 13.22 -13.74 8.54
CA ALA A 502 14.36 -12.89 8.90
C ALA A 502 15.64 -13.39 8.19
N SER A 503 16.63 -12.53 8.07
CA SER A 503 17.91 -12.87 7.44
C SER A 503 18.80 -13.70 8.37
N GLY A 504 19.82 -14.35 7.79
CA GLY A 504 20.82 -15.14 8.52
C GLY A 504 20.39 -16.57 8.85
N PRO A 505 21.31 -17.34 9.48
CA PRO A 505 21.06 -18.74 9.80
C PRO A 505 19.87 -18.92 10.74
N GLY A 506 18.90 -19.75 10.32
CA GLY A 506 17.68 -20.00 11.11
C GLY A 506 16.67 -18.85 11.11
N GLY A 507 16.84 -17.85 10.28
CA GLY A 507 15.94 -16.69 10.20
C GLY A 507 14.54 -17.04 9.70
N ILE A 508 14.40 -18.04 8.79
CA ILE A 508 13.11 -18.57 8.38
C ILE A 508 12.73 -19.74 9.28
N ARG A 509 11.94 -19.48 10.31
CA ARG A 509 11.63 -20.46 11.38
C ARG A 509 10.15 -20.43 11.77
N PRO A 510 9.62 -21.49 12.40
CA PRO A 510 8.30 -21.43 13.03
C PRO A 510 8.24 -20.33 14.09
N VAL A 511 7.10 -19.67 14.17
CA VAL A 511 6.80 -18.68 15.20
C VAL A 511 5.39 -18.92 15.75
N ASP A 512 5.22 -18.79 17.05
CA ASP A 512 3.90 -18.72 17.69
C ASP A 512 3.43 -17.26 17.73
N LEU A 513 2.86 -16.83 16.61
CA LEU A 513 2.42 -15.46 16.44
C LEU A 513 1.40 -15.01 17.48
N ALA A 514 0.55 -15.93 17.95
CA ALA A 514 -0.46 -15.62 18.96
C ALA A 514 0.18 -15.32 20.33
N LYS A 515 1.28 -16.01 20.66
CA LYS A 515 2.05 -15.77 21.87
C LYS A 515 2.92 -14.52 21.73
N GLU A 516 3.65 -14.40 20.61
CA GLU A 516 4.57 -13.29 20.31
C GLU A 516 3.85 -11.94 20.42
N HIS A 517 2.62 -11.84 19.89
CA HIS A 517 1.82 -10.62 19.87
C HIS A 517 0.70 -10.59 20.93
N HIS A 518 0.90 -11.25 22.05
CA HIS A 518 0.00 -11.20 23.22
C HIS A 518 -1.50 -11.36 22.88
N TYR A 519 -1.82 -12.20 21.86
CA TYR A 519 -3.20 -12.33 21.36
C TYR A 519 -4.24 -12.71 22.42
N PRO A 520 -3.95 -13.60 23.42
CA PRO A 520 -4.89 -13.89 24.50
C PRO A 520 -5.28 -12.65 25.31
N PHE A 521 -4.31 -11.78 25.62
CA PHE A 521 -4.55 -10.50 26.29
C PHE A 521 -5.46 -9.60 25.45
N TRP A 522 -5.10 -9.37 24.18
CA TRP A 522 -5.87 -8.52 23.28
C TRP A 522 -7.29 -9.04 23.04
N LYS A 523 -7.46 -10.35 22.97
CA LYS A 523 -8.77 -10.97 22.85
C LYS A 523 -9.62 -10.75 24.11
N SER A 524 -9.02 -10.74 25.30
CA SER A 524 -9.73 -10.49 26.57
C SER A 524 -10.13 -9.03 26.76
N LEU A 525 -9.36 -8.11 26.17
CA LEU A 525 -9.59 -6.67 26.28
C LEU A 525 -10.75 -6.18 25.37
N GLY A 526 -11.17 -6.96 24.40
CA GLY A 526 -12.33 -6.71 23.54
C GLY A 526 -12.00 -6.05 22.22
#